data_62e8f634cc89ce01cd00b0d535f47bdc
#
_entry.id   62e8f634cc89ce01cd00b0d535f47bdc
#
_cell.length_a   1.000
_cell.length_b   1.000
_cell.length_c   1.000
_cell.angle_alpha   90.00
_cell.angle_beta   90.00
_cell.angle_gamma   90.00
#
_symmetry.space_group_name_H-M   'P 1'
#
loop_
_entity.id
_entity.type
_entity.pdbx_description
1 polymer ?
#
loop_
_entity_poly.entity_id
_entity_poly.type
_entity_poly.pdbx_seq_one_letter_code
_entity_poly.pdbx_strand_id
1 'polypeptide(L)' 'MLTEYIQKAMELAHYEIIEDEGTYWGEIPNFQGVWGRAKNLEKCREELREALEEWIVFRLKNNLELPL' A
#
# COMPACT_ATOMS: atom_id res chain seq x y z
N MET A 1 -5.31 -17.28 0.84
CA MET A 1 -3.87 -17.13 0.94
C MET A 1 -3.46 -15.67 0.92
N LEU A 2 -2.26 -15.39 1.38
CA LEU A 2 -1.78 -14.01 1.46
C LEU A 2 -1.70 -13.31 0.10
N THR A 3 -1.39 -14.06 -0.95
CA THR A 3 -1.31 -13.49 -2.29
C THR A 3 -2.63 -12.86 -2.72
N GLU A 4 -3.72 -13.56 -2.45
CA GLU A 4 -5.05 -13.07 -2.79
C GLU A 4 -5.44 -11.88 -1.92
N TYR A 5 -5.05 -11.94 -0.64
CA TYR A 5 -5.30 -10.83 0.28
C TYR A 5 -4.60 -9.57 -0.21
N ILE A 6 -3.32 -9.69 -0.56
CA ILE A 6 -2.54 -8.56 -1.05
C ILE A 6 -3.15 -8.00 -2.33
N GLN A 7 -3.56 -8.88 -3.23
CA GLN A 7 -4.16 -8.47 -4.49
C GLN A 7 -5.44 -7.68 -4.25
N LYS A 8 -6.30 -8.16 -3.37
CA LYS A 8 -7.55 -7.47 -3.05
C LYS A 8 -7.30 -6.13 -2.40
N ALA A 9 -6.36 -6.08 -1.47
CA ALA A 9 -6.02 -4.83 -0.81
C ALA A 9 -5.51 -3.81 -1.82
N MET A 10 -4.64 -4.24 -2.73
CA MET A 10 -4.11 -3.36 -3.76
C MET A 10 -5.18 -2.84 -4.71
N GLU A 11 -6.24 -3.60 -4.93
CA GLU A 11 -7.37 -3.15 -5.77
C GLU A 11 -8.10 -1.98 -5.14
N LEU A 12 -8.00 -1.83 -3.84
CA LEU A 12 -8.65 -0.73 -3.12
C LEU A 12 -7.79 0.53 -3.06
N ALA A 13 -6.59 0.47 -3.60
CA ALA A 13 -5.65 1.58 -3.52
C ALA A 13 -6.14 2.82 -4.26
N HIS A 14 -5.83 3.97 -3.70
CA HIS A 14 -6.12 5.27 -4.30
C HIS A 14 -4.80 5.96 -4.59
N TYR A 15 -4.70 6.59 -5.75
CA TYR A 15 -3.49 7.26 -6.17
C TYR A 15 -3.78 8.71 -6.47
N GLU A 16 -2.86 9.59 -6.10
CA GLU A 16 -2.97 11.02 -6.36
C GLU A 16 -1.67 11.55 -6.94
N ILE A 17 -1.78 12.59 -7.74
CA ILE A 17 -0.62 13.28 -8.27
C ILE A 17 -0.33 14.47 -7.36
N ILE A 18 0.89 14.54 -6.85
CA ILE A 18 1.33 15.69 -6.08
C ILE A 18 2.00 16.63 -7.06
N GLU A 19 1.25 17.57 -7.57
CA GLU A 19 1.68 18.41 -8.68
C GLU A 19 2.93 19.23 -8.40
N ASP A 20 3.05 19.77 -7.20
CA ASP A 20 4.19 20.59 -6.82
C ASP A 20 5.51 19.84 -6.90
N GLU A 21 5.47 18.55 -6.65
CA GLU A 21 6.67 17.73 -6.61
C GLU A 21 6.83 16.81 -7.81
N GLY A 22 5.81 16.73 -8.64
CA GLY A 22 5.84 15.84 -9.78
C GLY A 22 5.88 14.39 -9.40
N THR A 23 5.27 14.05 -8.27
CA THR A 23 5.28 12.67 -7.77
C THR A 23 3.87 12.13 -7.63
N TYR A 24 3.79 10.81 -7.49
CA TYR A 24 2.53 10.13 -7.24
C TYR A 24 2.51 9.65 -5.81
N TRP A 25 1.35 9.68 -5.19
CA TRP A 25 1.12 9.18 -3.83
C TRP A 25 0.06 8.08 -3.91
N GLY A 26 0.30 6.96 -3.25
CA GLY A 26 -0.68 5.88 -3.19
C GLY A 26 -0.94 5.46 -1.76
N GLU A 27 -2.20 5.14 -1.47
CA GLU A 27 -2.58 4.66 -0.14
C GLU A 27 -3.76 3.72 -0.27
N ILE A 28 -4.00 2.93 0.78
CA ILE A 28 -5.12 1.98 0.80
C ILE A 28 -6.01 2.37 1.98
N PRO A 29 -7.32 2.61 1.74
CA PRO A 29 -8.25 2.95 2.82
C PRO A 29 -8.23 1.88 3.91
N ASN A 30 -8.30 2.31 5.15
CA ASN A 30 -8.33 1.45 6.34
C ASN A 30 -7.01 0.74 6.66
N PHE A 31 -5.96 1.03 5.91
CA PHE A 31 -4.62 0.50 6.19
C PHE A 31 -3.74 1.67 6.59
N GLN A 32 -3.84 2.07 7.85
CA GLN A 32 -3.08 3.22 8.34
C GLN A 32 -1.59 2.95 8.30
N GLY A 33 -0.85 3.90 7.75
CA GLY A 33 0.59 3.79 7.65
C GLY A 33 1.08 3.06 6.40
N VAL A 34 0.17 2.55 5.58
CA VAL A 34 0.54 1.89 4.33
C VAL A 34 0.38 2.89 3.20
N TRP A 35 1.51 3.32 2.65
CA TRP A 35 1.51 4.30 1.56
C TRP A 35 2.76 4.12 0.70
N GLY A 36 2.70 4.65 -0.51
CA GLY A 36 3.84 4.64 -1.41
C GLY A 36 3.94 5.95 -2.16
N ARG A 37 5.15 6.30 -2.58
CA ARG A 37 5.40 7.55 -3.28
C ARG A 37 6.52 7.35 -4.28
N ALA A 38 6.34 7.82 -5.50
CA ALA A 38 7.35 7.71 -6.53
C ALA A 38 7.08 8.69 -7.65
N LYS A 39 8.04 8.83 -8.56
CA LYS A 39 7.93 9.79 -9.66
C LYS A 39 7.03 9.32 -10.79
N ASN A 40 6.71 8.03 -10.84
CA ASN A 40 5.74 7.53 -11.82
C ASN A 40 4.78 6.57 -11.13
N LEU A 41 3.65 6.35 -11.76
CA LEU A 41 2.58 5.54 -11.17
C LEU A 41 3.00 4.10 -10.92
N GLU A 42 3.72 3.52 -11.83
CA GLU A 42 4.16 2.14 -11.72
C GLU A 42 5.07 1.93 -10.51
N LYS A 43 6.03 2.83 -10.32
CA LYS A 43 6.91 2.79 -9.18
C LYS A 43 6.17 3.07 -7.87
N CYS A 44 5.21 3.98 -7.92
CA CYS A 44 4.38 4.28 -6.75
C CYS A 44 3.62 3.03 -6.31
N ARG A 45 3.08 2.30 -7.27
CA ARG A 45 2.34 1.07 -6.98
C ARG A 45 3.26 0.02 -6.37
N GLU A 46 4.47 -0.13 -6.87
CA GLU A 46 5.44 -1.06 -6.31
C GLU A 46 5.80 -0.70 -4.88
N GLU A 47 6.04 0.60 -4.63
CA GLU A 47 6.37 1.07 -3.28
C GLU A 47 5.22 0.81 -2.32
N LEU A 48 4.00 1.05 -2.78
CA LEU A 48 2.81 0.81 -1.97
C LEU A 48 2.68 -0.67 -1.63
N ARG A 49 2.91 -1.53 -2.60
CA ARG A 49 2.82 -2.97 -2.38
C ARG A 49 3.87 -3.46 -1.39
N GLU A 50 5.09 -2.96 -1.49
CA GLU A 50 6.14 -3.32 -0.56
C GLU A 50 5.80 -2.88 0.86
N ALA A 51 5.26 -1.67 1.00
CA ALA A 51 4.83 -1.16 2.29
C ALA A 51 3.73 -2.05 2.87
N LEU A 52 2.80 -2.48 2.04
CA LEU A 52 1.72 -3.35 2.46
C LEU A 52 2.26 -4.70 2.94
N GLU A 53 3.20 -5.28 2.19
CA GLU A 53 3.78 -6.57 2.55
C GLU A 53 4.48 -6.50 3.90
N GLU A 54 5.26 -5.45 4.14
CA GLU A 54 5.95 -5.27 5.41
C GLU A 54 4.96 -5.07 6.55
N TRP A 55 3.89 -4.31 6.30
CA TRP A 55 2.85 -4.05 7.27
C TRP A 55 2.13 -5.34 7.69
N ILE A 56 1.86 -6.22 6.70
CA ILE A 56 1.22 -7.51 6.96
C ILE A 56 2.12 -8.38 7.83
N VAL A 57 3.40 -8.44 7.49
CA VAL A 57 4.36 -9.23 8.28
C VAL A 57 4.41 -8.74 9.72
N PHE A 58 4.44 -7.42 9.90
CA PHE A 58 4.46 -6.83 11.24
C PHE A 58 3.23 -7.22 12.04
N ARG A 59 2.05 -7.12 11.41
CA ARG A 59 0.81 -7.46 12.12
C ARG A 59 0.74 -8.94 12.47
N LEU A 60 1.13 -9.81 11.57
CA LEU A 60 1.12 -11.24 11.84
C LEU A 60 2.09 -11.61 12.97
N LYS A 61 3.27 -10.99 12.98
CA LYS A 61 4.24 -11.23 14.04
C LYS A 61 3.75 -10.80 15.42
N ASN A 62 2.89 -9.79 15.44
CA ASN A 62 2.36 -9.26 16.70
C ASN A 62 0.94 -9.71 16.99
N ASN A 63 0.46 -10.71 16.28
CA ASN A 63 -0.88 -11.29 16.45
C ASN A 63 -1.99 -10.25 16.32
N LEU A 64 -1.79 -9.27 15.44
CA LEU A 64 -2.78 -8.25 15.19
C LEU A 64 -3.66 -8.67 14.01
N GLU A 65 -4.90 -8.24 14.00
CA GLU A 65 -5.83 -8.58 12.95
C GLU A 65 -5.56 -7.79 11.66
N LEU A 66 -5.93 -8.41 10.53
CA LEU A 66 -5.85 -7.75 9.23
C LEU A 66 -7.23 -7.19 8.87
N PRO A 67 -7.29 -5.99 8.25
CA PRO A 67 -8.58 -5.31 8.01
C PRO A 67 -9.57 -5.98 7.07
N LEU A 68 -9.15 -6.79 6.16
CA LEU A 68 -10.09 -7.38 5.19
C LEU A 68 -10.64 -8.72 5.64
#